data_aafb932d74ce88a171df98ac3557467d
#
_entry.id   aafb932d74ce88a171df98ac3557467d
#
_cell.length_a   1.000
_cell.length_b   1.000
_cell.length_c   1.000
_cell.angle_alpha   90.00
_cell.angle_beta   90.00
_cell.angle_gamma   90.00
#
_symmetry.space_group_name_H-M   'P 1'
#
loop_
_entity.id
_entity.type
_entity.pdbx_description
1 polymer ?
#
loop_
_entity_poly.entity_id
_entity_poly.type
_entity_poly.pdbx_seq_one_letter_code
_entity_poly.pdbx_strand_id
1 'polypeptide(L)'
;MEILELNKGKTLDGFDRYYFNIKSMGGNYLTSITFIDKKLLGTHCTCMFWTYEISRKIKTNKQCRHIKLALDYLKKENLLK
;
A
#
# COMPACT_ATOMS: atom_id res chain seq x y z
N MET A 1 -6.88 6.12 11.30
CA MET A 1 -6.54 6.19 9.86
C MET A 1 -7.77 5.95 9.01
N GLU A 2 -7.88 6.66 7.93
CA GLU A 2 -9.05 6.61 7.07
C GLU A 2 -8.63 6.63 5.61
N ILE A 3 -9.26 5.78 4.79
CA ILE A 3 -9.06 5.81 3.34
C ILE A 3 -9.96 6.91 2.76
N LEU A 4 -9.35 7.98 2.26
CA LEU A 4 -10.07 9.11 1.68
C LEU A 4 -10.43 8.89 0.23
N GLU A 5 -9.57 8.20 -0.51
CA GLU A 5 -9.75 8.02 -1.95
C GLU A 5 -9.05 6.73 -2.38
N LEU A 6 -9.62 6.07 -3.37
CA LEU A 6 -9.04 4.89 -3.98
C LEU A 6 -9.02 5.07 -5.48
N ASN A 7 -7.83 5.00 -6.08
CA ASN A 7 -7.66 5.05 -7.52
C ASN A 7 -7.14 3.71 -8.01
N LYS A 8 -7.76 3.17 -9.04
CA LYS A 8 -7.39 1.89 -9.64
C LYS A 8 -6.67 2.13 -10.95
N GLY A 9 -5.57 1.42 -11.17
CA GLY A 9 -4.80 1.52 -12.40
C GLY A 9 -4.13 0.21 -12.74
N LYS A 10 -3.36 0.23 -13.83
CA LYS A 10 -2.55 -0.92 -14.24
C LYS A 10 -1.14 -0.47 -14.56
N THR A 11 -0.17 -1.36 -14.31
CA THR A 11 1.21 -1.11 -14.70
C THR A 11 1.38 -1.40 -16.20
N LEU A 12 2.54 -1.01 -16.73
CA LEU A 12 2.88 -1.30 -18.12
C LEU A 12 2.91 -2.81 -18.41
N ASP A 13 3.23 -3.60 -17.38
CA ASP A 13 3.27 -5.05 -17.50
C ASP A 13 1.89 -5.72 -17.35
N GLY A 14 0.84 -4.92 -17.14
CA GLY A 14 -0.51 -5.43 -17.02
C GLY A 14 -0.91 -5.86 -15.61
N PHE A 15 -0.11 -5.56 -14.60
CA PHE A 15 -0.45 -5.84 -13.21
C PHE A 15 -1.42 -4.79 -12.68
N ASP A 16 -2.28 -5.17 -11.74
CA ASP A 16 -3.17 -4.24 -11.07
C ASP A 16 -2.42 -3.42 -10.04
N ARG A 17 -2.61 -2.11 -10.05
CA ARG A 17 -2.02 -1.21 -9.07
C ARG A 17 -3.09 -0.29 -8.52
N TYR A 18 -3.33 -0.38 -7.22
CA TYR A 18 -4.31 0.46 -6.54
C TYR A 18 -3.59 1.49 -5.69
N TYR A 19 -4.06 2.72 -5.75
CA TYR A 19 -3.51 3.86 -5.00
C TYR A 19 -4.52 4.27 -3.94
N PHE A 20 -4.08 4.25 -2.69
CA PHE A 20 -4.91 4.63 -1.54
C PHE A 20 -4.42 5.96 -0.99
N ASN A 21 -5.30 6.96 -0.93
CA ASN A 21 -4.99 8.20 -0.21
C ASN A 21 -5.53 8.03 1.20
N ILE A 22 -4.64 7.94 2.17
CA ILE A 22 -4.98 7.60 3.55
C ILE A 22 -4.71 8.79 4.46
N LYS A 23 -5.72 9.21 5.21
CA LYS A 23 -5.58 10.24 6.23
C LYS A 23 -5.09 9.63 7.54
N SER A 24 -4.05 10.20 8.10
CA SER A 24 -3.45 9.78 9.35
C SER A 24 -3.13 11.01 10.21
N MET A 25 -2.72 10.78 11.46
CA MET A 25 -2.44 11.88 12.39
C MET A 25 -1.37 12.86 11.90
N GLY A 26 -0.46 12.44 11.07
CA GLY A 26 0.61 13.31 10.54
C GLY A 26 0.31 13.93 9.19
N GLY A 27 -0.87 13.69 8.63
CA GLY A 27 -1.25 14.21 7.31
C GLY A 27 -1.81 13.12 6.41
N ASN A 28 -1.81 13.38 5.11
CA ASN A 28 -2.31 12.44 4.12
C ASN A 28 -1.13 11.74 3.45
N TYR A 29 -1.22 10.42 3.29
CA TYR A 29 -0.16 9.61 2.70
C TYR A 29 -0.72 8.76 1.56
N LEU A 30 0.09 8.60 0.51
CA LEU A 30 -0.26 7.77 -0.63
C LEU A 30 0.36 6.38 -0.46
N THR A 31 -0.48 5.37 -0.49
CA THR A 31 -0.05 3.97 -0.42
C THR A 31 -0.43 3.28 -1.71
N SER A 32 0.51 2.57 -2.34
CA SER A 32 0.21 1.81 -3.55
C SER A 32 0.46 0.32 -3.33
N ILE A 33 -0.43 -0.48 -3.88
CA ILE A 33 -0.35 -1.93 -3.82
C ILE A 33 -0.40 -2.46 -5.24
N THR A 34 0.57 -3.28 -5.61
CA THR A 34 0.62 -3.93 -6.93
C THR A 34 0.38 -5.42 -6.75
N PHE A 35 -0.55 -5.97 -7.52
CA PHE A 35 -0.89 -7.38 -7.42
C PHE A 35 -1.39 -7.92 -8.77
N ILE A 36 -1.42 -9.24 -8.90
CA ILE A 36 -2.01 -9.93 -10.06
C ILE A 36 -2.58 -11.26 -9.57
N ASP A 37 -3.78 -11.60 -10.04
CA ASP A 37 -4.47 -12.85 -9.71
C ASP A 37 -4.51 -13.11 -8.20
N LYS A 38 -4.81 -12.07 -7.43
CA LYS A 38 -4.88 -12.10 -5.96
C LYS A 38 -3.53 -12.36 -5.28
N LYS A 39 -2.43 -12.22 -6.02
CA LYS A 39 -1.07 -12.37 -5.47
C LYS A 39 -0.43 -11.01 -5.33
N LEU A 40 0.05 -10.71 -4.14
CA LEU A 40 0.76 -9.47 -3.86
C LEU A 40 2.13 -9.47 -4.53
N LEU A 41 2.41 -8.45 -5.33
CA LEU A 41 3.71 -8.28 -5.99
C LEU A 41 4.58 -7.23 -5.32
N GLY A 42 3.99 -6.12 -4.87
CA GLY A 42 4.76 -5.07 -4.24
C GLY A 42 3.90 -4.07 -3.50
N THR A 43 4.53 -3.32 -2.61
CA THR A 43 3.86 -2.29 -1.82
C THR A 43 4.74 -1.05 -1.76
N HIS A 44 4.12 0.12 -1.62
CA HIS A 44 4.83 1.38 -1.46
C HIS A 44 3.99 2.33 -0.63
N CYS A 45 4.63 3.15 0.19
CA CYS A 45 3.96 4.17 0.99
C CYS A 45 4.87 5.39 1.12
N THR A 46 4.26 6.57 1.09
CA THR A 46 5.01 7.83 1.20
C THR A 46 5.26 8.27 2.64
N CYS A 47 4.85 7.49 3.65
CA CYS A 47 5.03 7.85 5.04
C CYS A 47 6.51 7.81 5.44
N MET A 48 6.86 8.60 6.47
CA MET A 48 8.25 8.67 6.93
C MET A 48 8.76 7.33 7.47
N PHE A 49 7.89 6.55 8.10
CA PHE A 49 8.27 5.25 8.61
C PHE A 49 8.78 4.34 7.50
N TRP A 50 8.06 4.28 6.38
CA TRP A 50 8.46 3.48 5.22
C TRP A 50 9.76 3.97 4.63
N THR A 51 9.87 5.29 4.40
CA THR A 51 11.08 5.89 3.83
C THR A 51 12.29 5.68 4.73
N TYR A 52 12.12 5.83 6.03
CA TYR A 52 13.17 5.64 7.02
C TYR A 52 13.70 4.20 7.03
N GLU A 53 12.80 3.23 7.03
CA GLU A 53 13.17 1.81 7.03
C GLU A 53 13.95 1.43 5.76
N ILE A 54 13.51 1.90 4.60
CA ILE A 54 14.20 1.66 3.34
C ILE A 54 15.59 2.30 3.34
N SER A 55 15.70 3.55 3.80
CA SER A 55 16.97 4.29 3.83
C SER A 55 18.01 3.62 4.72
N ARG A 56 17.59 2.97 5.79
CA ARG A 56 18.49 2.27 6.71
C ARG A 56 18.82 0.85 6.26
N LYS A 57 18.18 0.36 5.22
CA LYS A 57 18.35 -1.04 4.75
C LYS A 57 18.07 -2.04 5.88
N ILE A 58 17.22 -1.69 6.82
CA ILE A 58 16.82 -2.58 7.90
C ILE A 58 15.78 -3.54 7.35
N LYS A 59 16.11 -4.82 7.36
CA LYS A 59 15.16 -5.86 6.98
C LYS A 59 14.21 -6.06 8.15
N THR A 60 13.08 -5.39 8.12
CA THR A 60 12.03 -5.65 9.10
C THR A 60 10.86 -6.30 8.38
N ASN A 61 10.19 -7.23 9.05
CA ASN A 61 8.95 -7.81 8.54
C ASN A 61 7.76 -6.91 8.86
N LYS A 62 8.02 -5.73 9.42
CA LYS A 62 6.97 -4.78 9.80
C LYS A 62 6.62 -3.89 8.61
N GLN A 63 5.39 -3.98 8.18
CA GLN A 63 4.84 -3.08 7.20
C GLN A 63 4.36 -1.81 7.90
N CYS A 64 4.37 -0.67 7.20
CA CYS A 64 3.78 0.53 7.79
C CYS A 64 2.26 0.33 7.93
N ARG A 65 1.67 1.09 8.85
CA ARG A 65 0.24 0.95 9.15
C ARG A 65 -0.65 1.24 7.93
N HIS A 66 -0.21 2.13 7.05
CA HIS A 66 -0.94 2.49 5.84
C HIS A 66 -1.01 1.31 4.86
N ILE A 67 0.11 0.61 4.70
CA ILE A 67 0.15 -0.58 3.84
C ILE A 67 -0.74 -1.68 4.41
N LYS A 68 -0.69 -1.89 5.73
CA LYS A 68 -1.54 -2.89 6.38
C LYS A 68 -3.01 -2.58 6.16
N LEU A 69 -3.42 -1.33 6.32
CA LEU A 69 -4.79 -0.91 6.10
C LEU A 69 -5.22 -1.17 4.66
N ALA A 70 -4.37 -0.85 3.69
CA ALA A 70 -4.65 -1.07 2.28
C ALA A 70 -4.78 -2.57 1.97
N LEU A 71 -3.88 -3.39 2.51
CA LEU A 71 -3.93 -4.84 2.32
C LEU A 71 -5.20 -5.45 2.92
N ASP A 72 -5.58 -5.02 4.12
CA ASP A 72 -6.79 -5.50 4.76
C ASP A 72 -8.04 -5.14 3.93
N TYR A 73 -8.06 -3.93 3.37
CA TYR A 73 -9.14 -3.50 2.49
C TYR A 73 -9.24 -4.42 1.26
N LEU A 74 -8.11 -4.69 0.60
CA LEU A 74 -8.10 -5.53 -0.60
C LEU A 74 -8.53 -6.96 -0.29
N LYS A 75 -8.13 -7.51 0.85
CA LYS A 75 -8.55 -8.84 1.28
C LYS A 75 -10.05 -8.89 1.57
N LYS A 76 -10.58 -7.84 2.20
CA LYS A 76 -12.01 -7.74 2.50
C LYS A 76 -12.84 -7.69 1.22
N GLU A 77 -12.32 -7.05 0.18
CA GLU A 77 -13.00 -6.94 -1.13
C GLU A 77 -12.72 -8.15 -2.03
N ASN A 78 -12.03 -9.18 -1.53
CA ASN A 78 -11.67 -10.38 -2.29
C ASN A 78 -10.74 -10.09 -3.48
N LEU A 79 -9.98 -9.01 -3.44
CA LEU A 79 -9.01 -8.66 -4.47
C LEU A 79 -7.64 -9.28 -4.19
N LEU A 80 -7.36 -9.62 -2.94
CA LEU A 80 -6.17 -10.37 -2.52
C LEU A 80 -6.56 -11.59 -1.70
N LYS A 81 -5.69 -12.58 -1.70
CA LYS A 81 -5.84 -13.75 -0.82
C LYS A 81 -5.40 -13.42 0.59
#